data_24fb775f013af98c74cc9b59b5a57e23
#
_entry.id   24fb775f013af98c74cc9b59b5a57e23
#
_cell.length_a   1.000
_cell.length_b   1.000
_cell.length_c   1.000
_cell.angle_alpha   90.00
_cell.angle_beta   90.00
_cell.angle_gamma   90.00
#
_symmetry.space_group_name_H-M   'P 1'
#
loop_
_entity.id
_entity.type
_entity.pdbx_description
1 polymer ?
#
loop_
_entity_poly.entity_id
_entity_poly.type
_entity_poly.pdbx_seq_one_letter_code
_entity_poly.pdbx_strand_id
1 'polypeptide(L)'
;MTSHVPAPALPFDPIAKAAQTWSERIGPNASMSAVTNVMRVQQILQATVDVRLKPHGLTFARYEALVLLSFSQRGSLPMRLMGERLQLHPTSITNIVDRLESDGLARRLPHPTDRRTTLVELTEAGRARLLDATTAVTTADFGFVGLDDKELEELSTLLTKVRRAAGDFA
;
A
#
# COMPACT_ATOMS: atom_id res chain seq x y z
N MET A 1 -12.97 -20.14 6.31
CA MET A 1 -13.46 -19.06 5.44
C MET A 1 -14.31 -18.12 6.29
N THR A 2 -13.69 -17.13 6.92
CA THR A 2 -14.43 -16.08 7.63
C THR A 2 -14.72 -14.98 6.61
N SER A 3 -15.94 -14.97 6.07
CA SER A 3 -16.44 -13.84 5.30
C SER A 3 -16.48 -12.65 6.24
N HIS A 4 -15.64 -11.66 5.97
CA HIS A 4 -15.72 -10.38 6.65
C HIS A 4 -17.02 -9.71 6.18
N VAL A 5 -18.09 -9.91 6.94
CA VAL A 5 -19.31 -9.11 6.78
C VAL A 5 -18.95 -7.73 7.32
N PRO A 6 -19.01 -6.68 6.52
CA PRO A 6 -18.75 -5.34 7.04
C PRO A 6 -19.74 -5.07 8.19
N ALA A 7 -19.25 -4.52 9.29
CA ALA A 7 -20.11 -4.10 10.39
C ALA A 7 -21.17 -3.14 9.83
N PRO A 8 -22.43 -3.24 10.33
CA PRO A 8 -23.50 -2.34 9.85
C PRO A 8 -23.07 -0.88 10.02
N ALA A 9 -23.40 -0.06 9.02
CA ALA A 9 -23.12 1.36 9.06
C ALA A 9 -23.76 1.98 10.32
N LEU A 10 -22.98 2.77 11.04
CA LEU A 10 -23.51 3.49 12.19
C LEU A 10 -24.48 4.60 11.73
N PRO A 11 -25.53 4.93 12.48
CA PRO A 11 -26.49 5.97 12.12
C PRO A 11 -25.91 7.39 12.25
N PHE A 12 -24.65 7.53 12.63
CA PHE A 12 -23.95 8.81 12.78
C PHE A 12 -22.44 8.61 12.50
N ASP A 13 -21.74 9.69 12.21
CA ASP A 13 -20.28 9.67 12.09
C ASP A 13 -19.61 9.73 13.48
N PRO A 14 -18.97 8.65 13.95
CA PRO A 14 -18.35 8.62 15.26
C PRO A 14 -17.12 9.55 15.37
N ILE A 15 -16.44 9.84 14.25
CA ILE A 15 -15.28 10.76 14.23
C ILE A 15 -15.77 12.19 14.40
N ALA A 16 -16.81 12.60 13.65
CA ALA A 16 -17.41 13.91 13.78
C ALA A 16 -17.97 14.12 15.20
N LYS A 17 -18.62 13.10 15.78
CA LYS A 17 -19.14 13.17 17.16
C LYS A 17 -18.01 13.32 18.19
N ALA A 18 -16.91 12.56 18.03
CA ALA A 18 -15.74 12.67 18.90
C ALA A 18 -15.07 14.06 18.76
N ALA A 19 -14.95 14.58 17.53
CA ALA A 19 -14.40 15.89 17.26
C ALA A 19 -15.21 17.02 17.93
N GLN A 20 -16.54 16.94 17.87
CA GLN A 20 -17.41 17.89 18.58
C GLN A 20 -17.16 17.86 20.09
N THR A 21 -17.18 16.67 20.70
CA THR A 21 -16.96 16.51 22.14
C THR A 21 -15.56 17.00 22.57
N TRP A 22 -14.54 16.77 21.72
CA TRP A 22 -13.19 17.28 21.95
C TRP A 22 -13.17 18.82 21.97
N SER A 23 -13.80 19.47 20.97
CA SER A 23 -13.89 20.92 20.91
C SER A 23 -14.53 21.51 22.16
N GLU A 24 -15.57 20.88 22.68
CA GLU A 24 -16.34 21.35 23.85
C GLU A 24 -15.54 21.19 25.16
N ARG A 25 -14.65 20.18 25.26
CA ARG A 25 -14.03 19.83 26.56
C ARG A 25 -12.52 20.09 26.62
N ILE A 26 -11.84 20.10 25.48
CA ILE A 26 -10.37 20.11 25.42
C ILE A 26 -9.86 21.33 24.65
N GLY A 27 -10.44 21.63 23.47
CA GLY A 27 -10.00 22.75 22.66
C GLY A 27 -10.04 22.48 21.16
N PRO A 28 -9.26 23.21 20.33
CA PRO A 28 -9.26 23.06 18.87
C PRO A 28 -9.02 21.62 18.43
N ASN A 29 -9.78 21.15 17.44
CA ASN A 29 -9.82 19.72 17.08
C ASN A 29 -9.32 19.39 15.67
N ALA A 30 -8.87 20.36 14.87
CA ALA A 30 -8.53 20.14 13.47
C ALA A 30 -7.51 19.00 13.27
N SER A 31 -6.43 19.01 14.04
CA SER A 31 -5.38 17.96 13.94
C SER A 31 -5.87 16.61 14.42
N MET A 32 -6.64 16.56 15.52
CA MET A 32 -7.22 15.32 16.03
C MET A 32 -8.22 14.71 15.03
N SER A 33 -9.10 15.53 14.49
CA SER A 33 -10.06 15.10 13.47
C SER A 33 -9.35 14.60 12.21
N ALA A 34 -8.32 15.31 11.73
CA ALA A 34 -7.55 14.92 10.57
C ALA A 34 -6.85 13.56 10.76
N VAL A 35 -6.11 13.39 11.87
CA VAL A 35 -5.39 12.13 12.11
C VAL A 35 -6.35 10.94 12.25
N THR A 36 -7.48 11.14 12.95
CA THR A 36 -8.47 10.06 13.12
C THR A 36 -9.09 9.65 11.78
N ASN A 37 -9.40 10.62 10.91
CA ASN A 37 -9.89 10.35 9.56
C ASN A 37 -8.84 9.60 8.72
N VAL A 38 -7.57 10.05 8.72
CA VAL A 38 -6.48 9.37 7.98
C VAL A 38 -6.34 7.93 8.45
N MET A 39 -6.31 7.67 9.77
CA MET A 39 -6.19 6.32 10.32
C MET A 39 -7.40 5.45 9.95
N ARG A 40 -8.61 6.01 9.93
CA ARG A 40 -9.82 5.27 9.56
C ARG A 40 -9.86 4.98 8.06
N VAL A 41 -9.54 5.94 7.23
CA VAL A 41 -9.47 5.79 5.77
C VAL A 41 -8.42 4.73 5.42
N GLN A 42 -7.23 4.77 6.03
CA GLN A 42 -6.20 3.75 5.83
C GLN A 42 -6.73 2.33 6.09
N GLN A 43 -7.50 2.11 7.17
CA GLN A 43 -8.09 0.80 7.47
C GLN A 43 -9.10 0.36 6.39
N ILE A 44 -9.92 1.30 5.90
CA ILE A 44 -10.93 1.03 4.86
C ILE A 44 -10.25 0.66 3.54
N LEU A 45 -9.27 1.45 3.10
CA LEU A 45 -8.51 1.21 1.88
C LEU A 45 -7.76 -0.12 1.95
N GLN A 46 -7.06 -0.38 3.07
CA GLN A 46 -6.35 -1.63 3.28
C GLN A 46 -7.28 -2.84 3.18
N ALA A 47 -8.43 -2.80 3.85
CA ALA A 47 -9.40 -3.89 3.80
C ALA A 47 -9.95 -4.13 2.39
N THR A 48 -10.22 -3.06 1.64
CA THR A 48 -10.72 -3.13 0.26
C THR A 48 -9.67 -3.74 -0.67
N VAL A 49 -8.43 -3.26 -0.59
CA VAL A 49 -7.33 -3.77 -1.40
C VAL A 49 -7.02 -5.23 -1.08
N ASP A 50 -6.97 -5.60 0.21
CA ASP A 50 -6.71 -6.98 0.63
C ASP A 50 -7.78 -7.96 0.12
N VAL A 51 -9.05 -7.57 0.13
CA VAL A 51 -10.14 -8.38 -0.44
C VAL A 51 -9.94 -8.61 -1.94
N ARG A 52 -9.48 -7.58 -2.69
CA ARG A 52 -9.23 -7.68 -4.15
C ARG A 52 -7.98 -8.49 -4.47
N LEU A 53 -6.93 -8.39 -3.66
CA LEU A 53 -5.67 -9.10 -3.86
C LEU A 53 -5.70 -10.57 -3.41
N LYS A 54 -6.56 -10.91 -2.46
CA LYS A 54 -6.66 -12.26 -1.88
C LYS A 54 -6.87 -13.38 -2.92
N PRO A 55 -7.75 -13.23 -3.95
CA PRO A 55 -7.93 -14.25 -4.99
C PRO A 55 -6.65 -14.50 -5.80
N HIS A 56 -5.76 -13.51 -5.87
CA HIS A 56 -4.48 -13.60 -6.56
C HIS A 56 -3.34 -14.13 -5.68
N GLY A 57 -3.62 -14.49 -4.41
CA GLY A 57 -2.63 -14.94 -3.44
C GLY A 57 -1.67 -13.84 -2.96
N LEU A 58 -2.02 -12.56 -3.13
CA LEU A 58 -1.17 -11.43 -2.80
C LEU A 58 -1.67 -10.70 -1.55
N THR A 59 -0.73 -10.11 -0.81
CA THR A 59 -0.96 -9.00 0.12
C THR A 59 -0.60 -7.69 -0.59
N PHE A 60 -1.03 -6.55 -0.06
CA PHE A 60 -0.67 -5.26 -0.65
C PHE A 60 0.85 -5.08 -0.78
N ALA A 61 1.62 -5.39 0.25
CA ALA A 61 3.09 -5.28 0.21
C ALA A 61 3.75 -6.18 -0.87
N ARG A 62 3.22 -7.39 -1.12
CA ARG A 62 3.70 -8.26 -2.21
C ARG A 62 3.29 -7.72 -3.58
N TYR A 63 2.10 -7.16 -3.69
CA TYR A 63 1.64 -6.49 -4.89
C TYR A 63 2.53 -5.28 -5.23
N GLU A 64 2.80 -4.39 -4.26
CA GLU A 64 3.70 -3.24 -4.45
C GLU A 64 5.11 -3.67 -4.88
N ALA A 65 5.63 -4.76 -4.31
CA ALA A 65 6.93 -5.30 -4.72
C ALA A 65 6.93 -5.78 -6.18
N LEU A 66 5.86 -6.45 -6.65
CA LEU A 66 5.72 -6.84 -8.06
C LEU A 66 5.57 -5.61 -8.97
N VAL A 67 4.79 -4.61 -8.58
CA VAL A 67 4.66 -3.32 -9.30
C VAL A 67 6.03 -2.67 -9.44
N LEU A 68 6.77 -2.55 -8.35
CA LEU A 68 8.10 -1.95 -8.34
C LEU A 68 9.08 -2.69 -9.27
N LEU A 69 9.07 -4.03 -9.26
CA LEU A 69 9.89 -4.85 -10.16
C LEU A 69 9.48 -4.63 -11.63
N SER A 70 8.20 -4.48 -11.91
CA SER A 70 7.70 -4.25 -13.27
C SER A 70 8.15 -2.91 -13.87
N PHE A 71 8.40 -1.91 -13.04
CA PHE A 71 8.92 -0.60 -13.48
C PHE A 71 10.42 -0.61 -13.78
N SER A 72 11.12 -1.69 -13.44
CA SER A 72 12.55 -1.80 -13.71
C SER A 72 12.81 -2.02 -15.21
N GLN A 73 13.54 -1.10 -15.85
CA GLN A 73 13.95 -1.22 -17.25
C GLN A 73 14.79 -2.49 -17.53
N ARG A 74 15.49 -2.98 -16.49
CA ARG A 74 16.34 -4.19 -16.58
C ARG A 74 15.60 -5.47 -16.16
N GLY A 75 14.32 -5.36 -15.77
CA GLY A 75 13.52 -6.47 -15.27
C GLY A 75 13.92 -6.99 -13.89
N SER A 76 14.96 -6.41 -13.27
CA SER A 76 15.43 -6.81 -11.94
C SER A 76 15.89 -5.60 -11.11
N LEU A 77 15.84 -5.71 -9.79
CA LEU A 77 16.27 -4.69 -8.83
C LEU A 77 17.07 -5.32 -7.69
N PRO A 78 18.09 -4.60 -7.16
CA PRO A 78 18.74 -4.97 -5.90
C PRO A 78 17.73 -4.96 -4.74
N MET A 79 17.78 -5.99 -3.86
CA MET A 79 16.91 -6.06 -2.68
C MET A 79 17.00 -4.82 -1.79
N ARG A 80 18.20 -4.23 -1.63
CA ARG A 80 18.39 -2.99 -0.88
C ARG A 80 17.57 -1.84 -1.49
N LEU A 81 17.61 -1.69 -2.81
CA LEU A 81 16.87 -0.63 -3.51
C LEU A 81 15.36 -0.84 -3.42
N MET A 82 14.89 -2.10 -3.39
CA MET A 82 13.48 -2.38 -3.12
C MET A 82 13.06 -1.89 -1.72
N GLY A 83 13.89 -2.15 -0.70
CA GLY A 83 13.64 -1.66 0.67
C GLY A 83 13.59 -0.14 0.76
N GLU A 84 14.51 0.54 0.12
CA GLU A 84 14.56 2.01 0.06
C GLU A 84 13.31 2.60 -0.62
N ARG A 85 12.90 2.04 -1.77
CA ARG A 85 11.76 2.56 -2.54
C ARG A 85 10.41 2.24 -1.92
N LEU A 86 10.26 1.07 -1.29
CA LEU A 86 9.05 0.67 -0.58
C LEU A 86 9.03 1.16 0.87
N GLN A 87 10.11 1.81 1.32
CA GLN A 87 10.28 2.30 2.71
C GLN A 87 10.05 1.19 3.75
N LEU A 88 10.58 -0.01 3.46
CA LEU A 88 10.44 -1.18 4.31
C LEU A 88 11.78 -1.62 4.89
N HIS A 89 11.73 -2.14 6.12
CA HIS A 89 12.90 -2.72 6.77
C HIS A 89 13.45 -3.91 5.95
N PRO A 90 14.78 -4.13 5.89
CA PRO A 90 15.39 -5.23 5.14
C PRO A 90 14.80 -6.61 5.42
N THR A 91 14.46 -6.91 6.68
CA THR A 91 13.80 -8.16 7.06
C THR A 91 12.43 -8.33 6.40
N SER A 92 11.64 -7.25 6.28
CA SER A 92 10.33 -7.26 5.61
C SER A 92 10.49 -7.56 4.12
N ILE A 93 11.48 -6.92 3.46
CA ILE A 93 11.80 -7.18 2.06
C ILE A 93 12.23 -8.64 1.84
N THR A 94 13.08 -9.19 2.71
CA THR A 94 13.48 -10.59 2.66
C THR A 94 12.26 -11.50 2.70
N ASN A 95 11.36 -11.29 3.66
CA ASN A 95 10.14 -12.08 3.81
C ASN A 95 9.20 -11.95 2.60
N ILE A 96 9.07 -10.74 2.03
CA ILE A 96 8.25 -10.51 0.82
C ILE A 96 8.84 -11.29 -0.35
N VAL A 97 10.16 -11.18 -0.59
CA VAL A 97 10.84 -11.84 -1.70
C VAL A 97 10.83 -13.35 -1.53
N ASP A 98 11.03 -13.89 -0.31
CA ASP A 98 10.91 -15.33 -0.02
C ASP A 98 9.54 -15.87 -0.42
N ARG A 99 8.48 -15.14 -0.12
CA ARG A 99 7.12 -15.54 -0.50
C ARG A 99 6.87 -15.44 -2.00
N LEU A 100 7.32 -14.37 -2.64
CA LEU A 100 7.20 -14.23 -4.09
C LEU A 100 7.99 -15.30 -4.83
N GLU A 101 9.15 -15.69 -4.32
CA GLU A 101 9.99 -16.75 -4.88
C GLU A 101 9.35 -18.13 -4.67
N SER A 102 8.83 -18.42 -3.48
CA SER A 102 8.11 -19.67 -3.21
C SER A 102 6.85 -19.83 -4.07
N ASP A 103 6.20 -18.72 -4.42
CA ASP A 103 5.03 -18.69 -5.29
C ASP A 103 5.40 -18.66 -6.80
N GLY A 104 6.71 -18.65 -7.13
CA GLY A 104 7.22 -18.60 -8.50
C GLY A 104 7.02 -17.27 -9.21
N LEU A 105 6.67 -16.19 -8.48
CA LEU A 105 6.35 -14.88 -9.05
C LEU A 105 7.58 -13.98 -9.22
N ALA A 106 8.62 -14.23 -8.46
CA ALA A 106 9.94 -13.60 -8.59
C ALA A 106 11.04 -14.63 -8.42
N ARG A 107 12.28 -14.27 -8.74
CA ARG A 107 13.46 -15.09 -8.48
C ARG A 107 14.65 -14.24 -8.08
N ARG A 108 15.51 -14.80 -7.23
CA ARG A 108 16.79 -14.20 -6.89
C ARG A 108 17.84 -14.51 -7.94
N LEU A 109 18.65 -13.52 -8.27
CA LEU A 109 19.79 -13.62 -9.16
C LEU A 109 21.03 -13.04 -8.51
N PRO A 110 22.24 -13.61 -8.75
CA PRO A 110 23.48 -12.98 -8.36
C PRO A 110 23.71 -11.70 -9.19
N HIS A 111 24.23 -10.65 -8.53
CA HIS A 111 24.63 -9.47 -9.28
C HIS A 111 25.89 -9.76 -10.13
N PRO A 112 25.96 -9.32 -11.41
CA PRO A 112 27.04 -9.69 -12.32
C PRO A 112 28.46 -9.34 -11.82
N THR A 113 28.60 -8.25 -11.09
CA THR A 113 29.91 -7.71 -10.68
C THR A 113 30.08 -7.53 -9.16
N ASP A 114 28.99 -7.61 -8.37
CA ASP A 114 29.02 -7.44 -6.91
C ASP A 114 28.37 -8.64 -6.21
N ARG A 115 29.23 -9.53 -5.70
CA ARG A 115 28.80 -10.75 -4.99
C ARG A 115 28.04 -10.52 -3.70
N ARG A 116 28.05 -9.28 -3.17
CA ARG A 116 27.31 -8.90 -1.94
C ARG A 116 25.88 -8.48 -2.23
N THR A 117 25.56 -8.21 -3.49
CA THR A 117 24.26 -7.74 -3.92
C THR A 117 23.45 -8.90 -4.51
N THR A 118 22.23 -9.07 -4.02
CA THR A 118 21.23 -9.96 -4.61
C THR A 118 20.24 -9.15 -5.40
N LEU A 119 20.04 -9.53 -6.66
CA LEU A 119 18.98 -8.99 -7.52
C LEU A 119 17.72 -9.82 -7.34
N VAL A 120 16.56 -9.17 -7.50
CA VAL A 120 15.26 -9.81 -7.59
C VAL A 120 14.68 -9.49 -8.96
N GLU A 121 14.29 -10.52 -9.69
CA GLU A 121 13.72 -10.41 -11.03
C GLU A 121 12.27 -10.89 -11.03
N LEU A 122 11.42 -10.17 -11.76
CA LEU A 122 10.03 -10.54 -11.98
C LEU A 122 9.96 -11.66 -13.02
N THR A 123 9.30 -12.78 -12.68
CA THR A 123 9.09 -13.89 -13.63
C THR A 123 7.92 -13.59 -14.58
N GLU A 124 7.77 -14.41 -15.63
CA GLU A 124 6.60 -14.31 -16.51
C GLU A 124 5.29 -14.62 -15.77
N ALA A 125 5.30 -15.62 -14.88
CA ALA A 125 4.16 -15.89 -13.99
C ALA A 125 3.86 -14.70 -13.06
N GLY A 126 4.90 -14.02 -12.58
CA GLY A 126 4.77 -12.80 -11.80
C GLY A 126 4.13 -11.65 -12.59
N ARG A 127 4.52 -11.48 -13.86
CA ARG A 127 3.92 -10.47 -14.76
C ARG A 127 2.43 -10.73 -14.99
N ALA A 128 2.07 -11.97 -15.32
CA ALA A 128 0.67 -12.35 -15.52
C ALA A 128 -0.15 -12.13 -14.24
N ARG A 129 0.35 -12.59 -13.08
CA ARG A 129 -0.31 -12.38 -11.79
C ARG A 129 -0.48 -10.91 -11.44
N LEU A 130 0.54 -10.09 -11.70
CA LEU A 130 0.49 -8.65 -11.49
C LEU A 130 -0.58 -7.99 -12.34
N LEU A 131 -0.69 -8.34 -13.61
CA LEU A 131 -1.70 -7.77 -14.51
C LEU A 131 -3.11 -8.03 -14.01
N ASP A 132 -3.42 -9.29 -13.65
CA ASP A 132 -4.73 -9.68 -13.13
C ASP A 132 -5.04 -8.96 -11.80
N ALA A 133 -4.06 -8.93 -10.89
CA ALA A 133 -4.20 -8.25 -9.61
C ALA A 133 -4.39 -6.73 -9.76
N THR A 134 -3.65 -6.10 -10.69
CA THR A 134 -3.81 -4.68 -11.00
C THR A 134 -5.19 -4.38 -11.52
N THR A 135 -5.72 -5.17 -12.44
CA THR A 135 -7.10 -5.03 -12.94
C THR A 135 -8.11 -5.10 -11.78
N ALA A 136 -7.93 -6.04 -10.85
CA ALA A 136 -8.84 -6.19 -9.72
C ALA A 136 -8.84 -5.00 -8.77
N VAL A 137 -7.68 -4.37 -8.49
CA VAL A 137 -7.60 -3.22 -7.57
C VAL A 137 -7.99 -1.91 -8.26
N THR A 138 -7.64 -1.72 -9.54
CA THR A 138 -8.01 -0.51 -10.30
C THR A 138 -9.51 -0.45 -10.60
N THR A 139 -10.16 -1.59 -10.86
CA THR A 139 -11.63 -1.64 -11.02
C THR A 139 -12.36 -1.20 -9.75
N ALA A 140 -11.72 -1.25 -8.60
CA ALA A 140 -12.26 -0.80 -7.32
C ALA A 140 -11.66 0.56 -6.86
N ASP A 141 -11.01 1.30 -7.75
CA ASP A 141 -10.30 2.56 -7.49
C ASP A 141 -9.46 2.51 -6.21
N PHE A 142 -8.78 1.37 -5.96
CA PHE A 142 -8.05 1.09 -4.71
C PHE A 142 -8.86 1.32 -3.43
N GLY A 143 -10.20 1.38 -3.52
CA GLY A 143 -11.11 1.63 -2.42
C GLY A 143 -11.50 3.10 -2.22
N PHE A 144 -11.02 4.00 -3.05
CA PHE A 144 -11.49 5.39 -3.05
C PHE A 144 -12.85 5.49 -3.74
N VAL A 145 -13.90 5.55 -2.94
CA VAL A 145 -15.27 5.67 -3.43
C VAL A 145 -15.79 7.07 -3.10
N GLY A 146 -16.41 7.72 -4.08
CA GLY A 146 -17.07 9.02 -3.87
C GLY A 146 -16.17 10.25 -4.00
N LEU A 147 -14.94 10.09 -4.51
CA LEU A 147 -14.05 11.17 -4.90
C LEU A 147 -13.85 11.15 -6.43
N ASP A 148 -13.82 12.33 -7.04
CA ASP A 148 -13.38 12.48 -8.42
C ASP A 148 -11.85 12.59 -8.53
N ASP A 149 -11.32 12.58 -9.75
CA ASP A 149 -9.87 12.63 -10.02
C ASP A 149 -9.22 13.89 -9.41
N LYS A 150 -9.90 15.03 -9.47
CA LYS A 150 -9.41 16.30 -8.91
C LYS A 150 -9.32 16.24 -7.38
N GLU A 151 -10.33 15.69 -6.73
CA GLU A 151 -10.36 15.50 -5.28
C GLU A 151 -9.27 14.52 -4.83
N LEU A 152 -9.00 13.47 -5.60
CA LEU A 152 -7.89 12.54 -5.36
C LEU A 152 -6.52 13.21 -5.51
N GLU A 153 -6.34 14.10 -6.49
CA GLU A 153 -5.11 14.90 -6.65
C GLU A 153 -4.92 15.88 -5.49
N GLU A 154 -5.98 16.55 -5.04
CA GLU A 154 -5.94 17.45 -3.88
C GLU A 154 -5.58 16.70 -2.60
N LEU A 155 -6.20 15.55 -2.36
CA LEU A 155 -5.89 14.66 -1.23
C LEU A 155 -4.42 14.21 -1.27
N SER A 156 -3.93 13.74 -2.43
CA SER A 156 -2.55 13.33 -2.62
C SER A 156 -1.57 14.48 -2.33
N THR A 157 -1.90 15.69 -2.76
CA THR A 157 -1.10 16.90 -2.51
C THR A 157 -0.99 17.20 -1.01
N LEU A 158 -2.10 17.13 -0.27
CA LEU A 158 -2.12 17.36 1.17
C LEU A 158 -1.32 16.30 1.93
N LEU A 159 -1.48 15.03 1.58
CA LEU A 159 -0.72 13.93 2.18
C LEU A 159 0.78 14.04 1.89
N THR A 160 1.13 14.42 0.65
CA THR A 160 2.53 14.68 0.25
C THR A 160 3.16 15.81 1.07
N LYS A 161 2.41 16.89 1.34
CA LYS A 161 2.86 17.99 2.21
C LYS A 161 3.16 17.51 3.62
N VAL A 162 2.32 16.66 4.20
CA VAL A 162 2.52 16.08 5.54
C VAL A 162 3.77 15.19 5.54
N ARG A 163 3.94 14.30 4.55
CA ARG A 163 5.08 13.40 4.42
C ARG A 163 6.40 14.17 4.30
N ARG A 164 6.43 15.21 3.47
CA ARG A 164 7.62 16.07 3.32
C ARG A 164 7.98 16.78 4.63
N ALA A 165 7.00 17.33 5.33
CA ALA A 165 7.23 17.99 6.62
C ALA A 165 7.75 17.02 7.70
N ALA A 166 7.42 15.73 7.59
CA ALA A 166 7.94 14.67 8.45
C ALA A 166 9.34 14.15 8.05
N GLY A 167 9.93 14.66 6.96
CA GLY A 167 11.24 14.22 6.47
C GLY A 167 11.23 12.87 5.76
N ASP A 168 10.07 12.42 5.25
CA ASP A 168 9.91 11.15 4.56
C ASP A 168 10.65 11.12 3.20
N PHE A 169 10.87 12.28 2.61
CA PHE A 169 11.68 12.50 1.40
C PHE A 169 12.13 13.98 1.30
N ALA A 170 13.14 14.26 0.47
CA ALA A 170 13.69 15.61 0.23
C ALA A 170 12.83 16.45 -0.72
#